data_c6da848ef2f39bbbcd0eb9be2d0b0076
#
_entry.id   c6da848ef2f39bbbcd0eb9be2d0b0076
#
_cell.length_a   1.000
_cell.length_b   1.000
_cell.length_c   1.000
_cell.angle_alpha   90.00
_cell.angle_beta   90.00
_cell.angle_gamma   90.00
#
_symmetry.space_group_name_H-M   'P 1'
#
loop_
_entity.id
_entity.type
_entity.pdbx_description
1 polymer ?
#
loop_
_entity_poly.entity_id
_entity_poly.type
_entity_poly.pdbx_seq_one_letter_code
_entity_poly.pdbx_strand_id
1 'polypeptide(L)'
;MDRVPDKMHAVVLTGHGGLDKLQYQQVAVPNPAPDEVLIEVHACGMNNTDVWVREGAYGTDDDPDAIASWRRGKPTLSFPRIQGTDTVGRIVAAGSDVDSARIGERVMVDFSIYNTDGDSLADIDYIGHGADGGYAEYCVVPSVNAHAVRSAISDAELATFCCAYLTGEHMLDRAGVQAANGF
;
A
#
# COMPACT_ATOMS: atom_id res chain seq x y z
N MET A 1 -23.27 9.60 -3.87
CA MET A 1 -21.82 9.49 -4.14
C MET A 1 -21.58 10.13 -5.49
N ASP A 2 -20.58 10.99 -5.57
CA ASP A 2 -20.17 11.55 -6.84
C ASP A 2 -19.59 10.43 -7.72
N ARG A 3 -19.75 10.60 -9.03
CA ARG A 3 -19.26 9.61 -9.99
C ARG A 3 -17.73 9.59 -9.93
N VAL A 4 -17.12 8.41 -9.80
CA VAL A 4 -15.67 8.24 -9.92
C VAL A 4 -15.20 8.81 -11.27
N PRO A 5 -14.20 9.70 -11.30
CA PRO A 5 -13.71 10.30 -12.54
C PRO A 5 -12.91 9.30 -13.37
N ASP A 6 -12.76 9.59 -14.67
CA ASP A 6 -11.95 8.73 -15.56
C ASP A 6 -10.44 8.92 -15.33
N LYS A 7 -10.04 10.07 -14.75
CA LYS A 7 -8.63 10.43 -14.51
C LYS A 7 -8.45 10.99 -13.11
N MET A 8 -7.26 10.78 -12.56
CA MET A 8 -6.83 11.24 -11.24
C MET A 8 -5.43 11.85 -11.31
N HIS A 9 -5.06 12.61 -10.29
CA HIS A 9 -3.68 13.01 -10.07
C HIS A 9 -2.96 11.98 -9.19
N ALA A 10 -1.69 11.73 -9.55
CA ALA A 10 -0.82 10.84 -8.80
C ALA A 10 0.64 11.33 -8.84
N VAL A 11 1.41 10.92 -7.83
CA VAL A 11 2.87 11.04 -7.85
C VAL A 11 3.43 9.72 -8.36
N VAL A 12 3.97 9.74 -9.56
CA VAL A 12 4.46 8.56 -10.27
C VAL A 12 5.97 8.49 -10.18
N LEU A 13 6.48 7.39 -9.70
CA LEU A 13 7.90 7.04 -9.71
C LEU A 13 8.26 6.45 -11.09
N THR A 14 9.17 7.10 -11.79
CA THR A 14 9.54 6.75 -13.17
C THR A 14 10.84 5.96 -13.30
N GLY A 15 11.54 5.74 -12.20
CA GLY A 15 12.80 5.01 -12.13
C GLY A 15 13.46 5.19 -10.77
N HIS A 16 14.50 4.41 -10.48
CA HIS A 16 15.32 4.65 -9.30
C HIS A 16 16.11 5.94 -9.40
N GLY A 17 16.34 6.62 -8.27
CA GLY A 17 17.17 7.83 -8.20
C GLY A 17 16.67 8.90 -7.24
N GLY A 18 16.94 10.16 -7.58
CA GLY A 18 16.58 11.32 -6.78
C GLY A 18 15.11 11.72 -6.88
N LEU A 19 14.79 12.89 -6.33
CA LEU A 19 13.42 13.43 -6.35
C LEU A 19 12.93 13.75 -7.78
N ASP A 20 13.83 13.90 -8.74
CA ASP A 20 13.52 14.08 -10.16
C ASP A 20 12.78 12.89 -10.77
N LYS A 21 12.81 11.74 -10.14
CA LYS A 21 12.07 10.53 -10.54
C LYS A 21 10.62 10.54 -10.11
N LEU A 22 10.23 11.42 -9.20
CA LEU A 22 8.85 11.59 -8.75
C LEU A 22 8.16 12.64 -9.63
N GLN A 23 7.15 12.24 -10.38
CA GLN A 23 6.41 13.12 -11.29
C GLN A 23 4.94 13.21 -10.86
N TYR A 24 4.50 14.43 -10.52
CA TYR A 24 3.09 14.71 -10.30
C TYR A 24 2.40 14.86 -11.66
N GLN A 25 1.50 13.95 -11.96
CA GLN A 25 0.85 13.91 -13.29
C GLN A 25 -0.56 13.33 -13.22
N GLN A 26 -1.31 13.51 -14.30
CA GLN A 26 -2.63 12.93 -14.46
C GLN A 26 -2.51 11.54 -15.09
N VAL A 27 -3.17 10.55 -14.45
CA VAL A 27 -3.24 9.15 -14.90
C VAL A 27 -4.69 8.68 -14.94
N ALA A 28 -4.95 7.54 -15.56
CA ALA A 28 -6.28 6.92 -15.50
C ALA A 28 -6.59 6.42 -14.08
N VAL A 29 -7.85 6.55 -13.63
CA VAL A 29 -8.29 5.87 -12.42
C VAL A 29 -8.37 4.37 -12.70
N PRO A 30 -7.77 3.51 -11.86
CA PRO A 30 -7.82 2.07 -12.06
C PRO A 30 -9.23 1.52 -11.79
N ASN A 31 -9.60 0.44 -12.48
CA ASN A 31 -10.80 -0.31 -12.17
C ASN A 31 -10.45 -1.47 -11.24
N PRO A 32 -11.23 -1.72 -10.17
CA PRO A 32 -10.99 -2.86 -9.30
C PRO A 32 -11.25 -4.19 -10.02
N ALA A 33 -10.37 -5.17 -9.84
CA ALA A 33 -10.60 -6.55 -10.22
C ALA A 33 -11.74 -7.17 -9.39
N PRO A 34 -12.21 -8.40 -9.72
CA PRO A 34 -13.37 -8.98 -9.04
C PRO A 34 -13.29 -9.01 -7.51
N ASP A 35 -12.12 -9.24 -6.93
CA ASP A 35 -11.84 -9.36 -5.50
C ASP A 35 -11.27 -8.08 -4.86
N GLU A 36 -11.19 -6.98 -5.63
CA GLU A 36 -10.58 -5.72 -5.21
C GLU A 36 -11.62 -4.65 -4.88
N VAL A 37 -11.14 -3.60 -4.21
CA VAL A 37 -11.88 -2.36 -3.95
C VAL A 37 -11.11 -1.17 -4.47
N LEU A 38 -11.84 -0.15 -4.96
CA LEU A 38 -11.31 1.16 -5.27
C LEU A 38 -11.52 2.08 -4.06
N ILE A 39 -10.44 2.64 -3.56
CA ILE A 39 -10.41 3.56 -2.43
C ILE A 39 -10.19 4.98 -2.94
N GLU A 40 -11.07 5.92 -2.59
CA GLU A 40 -10.77 7.34 -2.63
C GLU A 40 -9.82 7.65 -1.48
N VAL A 41 -8.60 8.09 -1.79
CA VAL A 41 -7.55 8.30 -0.80
C VAL A 41 -7.74 9.64 -0.10
N HIS A 42 -7.89 9.60 1.21
CA HIS A 42 -8.04 10.80 2.04
C HIS A 42 -6.71 11.22 2.66
N ALA A 43 -5.84 10.24 2.95
CA ALA A 43 -4.49 10.47 3.43
C ALA A 43 -3.60 9.28 3.05
N CYS A 44 -2.33 9.58 2.76
CA CYS A 44 -1.29 8.58 2.64
C CYS A 44 -0.04 9.08 3.39
N GLY A 45 0.41 8.30 4.36
CA GLY A 45 1.62 8.59 5.12
C GLY A 45 2.88 8.42 4.26
N MET A 46 3.94 9.15 4.60
CA MET A 46 5.27 8.94 4.04
C MET A 46 6.07 8.03 4.98
N ASN A 47 6.72 7.04 4.41
CA ASN A 47 7.52 6.07 5.16
C ASN A 47 8.94 5.98 4.58
N ASN A 48 9.90 5.53 5.39
CA ASN A 48 11.27 5.27 4.91
C ASN A 48 11.29 4.26 3.77
N THR A 49 10.33 3.34 3.74
CA THR A 49 10.18 2.36 2.66
C THR A 49 10.00 3.03 1.29
N ASP A 50 9.25 4.13 1.22
CA ASP A 50 9.06 4.88 -0.03
C ASP A 50 10.38 5.48 -0.53
N VAL A 51 11.19 6.00 0.39
CA VAL A 51 12.54 6.53 0.07
C VAL A 51 13.44 5.41 -0.42
N TRP A 52 13.49 4.30 0.30
CA TRP A 52 14.34 3.15 -0.03
C TRP A 52 13.96 2.48 -1.34
N VAL A 53 12.66 2.38 -1.63
CA VAL A 53 12.16 1.89 -2.94
C VAL A 53 12.64 2.83 -4.05
N ARG A 54 12.47 4.16 -3.90
CA ARG A 54 12.91 5.13 -4.90
C ARG A 54 14.43 5.09 -5.10
N GLU A 55 15.22 4.93 -4.04
CA GLU A 55 16.68 4.87 -4.10
C GLU A 55 17.23 3.51 -4.55
N GLY A 56 16.37 2.49 -4.71
CA GLY A 56 16.78 1.16 -5.13
C GLY A 56 17.40 0.32 -4.01
N ALA A 57 17.23 0.73 -2.73
CA ALA A 57 17.81 0.00 -1.60
C ALA A 57 17.24 -1.41 -1.40
N TYR A 58 16.07 -1.71 -1.96
CA TYR A 58 15.46 -3.05 -1.98
C TYR A 58 15.90 -3.91 -3.17
N GLY A 59 16.86 -3.45 -3.93
CA GLY A 59 17.37 -4.08 -5.14
C GLY A 59 16.91 -3.37 -6.40
N THR A 60 17.74 -3.49 -7.43
CA THR A 60 17.52 -3.00 -8.78
C THR A 60 17.83 -4.09 -9.77
N ASP A 61 17.57 -3.88 -11.06
CA ASP A 61 17.93 -4.83 -12.11
C ASP A 61 19.47 -5.03 -12.18
N ASP A 62 20.23 -3.97 -11.82
CA ASP A 62 21.71 -3.99 -11.80
C ASP A 62 22.27 -4.55 -10.48
N ASP A 63 21.54 -4.46 -9.38
CA ASP A 63 21.91 -4.93 -8.04
C ASP A 63 20.70 -5.56 -7.31
N PRO A 64 20.28 -6.76 -7.75
CA PRO A 64 19.13 -7.44 -7.13
C PRO A 64 19.43 -7.96 -5.72
N ASP A 65 20.70 -8.04 -5.31
CA ASP A 65 21.16 -8.52 -4.00
C ASP A 65 21.54 -7.38 -3.03
N ALA A 66 21.09 -6.15 -3.29
CA ALA A 66 21.32 -5.02 -2.39
C ALA A 66 20.99 -5.38 -0.93
N ILE A 67 21.74 -4.78 0.03
CA ILE A 67 21.69 -5.13 1.47
C ILE A 67 20.28 -5.13 2.05
N ALA A 68 19.45 -4.19 1.62
CA ALA A 68 18.05 -4.09 2.06
C ALA A 68 17.10 -4.99 1.25
N SER A 69 17.60 -5.74 0.25
CA SER A 69 16.75 -6.62 -0.54
C SER A 69 16.30 -7.82 0.28
N TRP A 70 15.01 -7.96 0.44
CA TRP A 70 14.36 -9.10 1.09
C TRP A 70 13.78 -10.09 0.08
N ARG A 71 13.73 -9.71 -1.20
CA ARG A 71 13.18 -10.51 -2.32
C ARG A 71 14.27 -11.10 -3.22
N ARG A 72 15.28 -11.73 -2.64
CA ARG A 72 16.39 -12.29 -3.39
C ARG A 72 15.92 -13.15 -4.56
N GLY A 73 16.49 -12.88 -5.74
CA GLY A 73 16.21 -13.65 -6.95
C GLY A 73 14.83 -13.41 -7.57
N LYS A 74 14.05 -12.42 -7.11
CA LYS A 74 12.78 -12.03 -7.73
C LYS A 74 12.94 -10.74 -8.53
N PRO A 75 12.06 -10.51 -9.53
CA PRO A 75 12.04 -9.25 -10.26
C PRO A 75 11.94 -8.08 -9.28
N THR A 76 12.68 -7.06 -9.58
CA THR A 76 12.64 -5.79 -8.86
C THR A 76 11.36 -5.03 -9.20
N LEU A 77 11.20 -3.87 -8.62
CA LEU A 77 10.12 -2.93 -8.90
C LEU A 77 10.03 -2.63 -10.41
N SER A 78 8.84 -2.70 -10.97
CA SER A 78 8.57 -2.25 -12.34
C SER A 78 8.13 -0.80 -12.36
N PHE A 79 8.60 -0.03 -13.37
CA PHE A 79 8.22 1.35 -13.59
C PHE A 79 7.29 1.50 -14.79
N PRO A 80 6.40 2.50 -14.83
CA PRO A 80 6.15 3.47 -13.75
C PRO A 80 5.43 2.85 -12.56
N ARG A 81 5.58 3.45 -11.35
CA ARG A 81 4.94 2.98 -10.12
C ARG A 81 4.39 4.16 -9.31
N ILE A 82 3.18 4.04 -8.78
CA ILE A 82 2.65 4.92 -7.76
C ILE A 82 3.03 4.34 -6.40
N GLN A 83 3.79 5.08 -5.60
CA GLN A 83 4.19 4.68 -4.25
C GLN A 83 3.12 4.99 -3.21
N GLY A 84 3.42 4.81 -1.92
CA GLY A 84 2.56 5.11 -0.78
C GLY A 84 1.93 3.87 -0.17
N THR A 85 2.56 3.34 0.86
CA THR A 85 2.11 2.14 1.61
C THR A 85 1.05 2.47 2.65
N ASP A 86 1.11 3.65 3.25
CA ASP A 86 0.32 4.06 4.42
C ASP A 86 -1.00 4.72 4.01
N THR A 87 -1.87 3.97 3.34
CA THR A 87 -3.09 4.48 2.71
C THR A 87 -4.31 4.38 3.63
N VAL A 88 -5.03 5.49 3.74
CA VAL A 88 -6.34 5.60 4.42
C VAL A 88 -7.32 6.32 3.50
N GLY A 89 -8.55 5.86 3.46
CA GLY A 89 -9.57 6.49 2.63
C GLY A 89 -10.93 5.84 2.76
N ARG A 90 -11.70 5.92 1.69
CA ARG A 90 -13.06 5.40 1.65
C ARG A 90 -13.28 4.55 0.41
N ILE A 91 -13.89 3.39 0.55
CA ILE A 91 -14.28 2.54 -0.58
C ILE A 91 -15.34 3.27 -1.40
N VAL A 92 -15.08 3.47 -2.70
CA VAL A 92 -16.00 4.13 -3.64
C VAL A 92 -16.48 3.20 -4.75
N ALA A 93 -15.78 2.09 -5.01
CA ALA A 93 -16.24 1.02 -5.89
C ALA A 93 -15.69 -0.33 -5.40
N ALA A 94 -16.35 -1.41 -5.80
CA ALA A 94 -16.01 -2.78 -5.43
C ALA A 94 -16.11 -3.68 -6.66
N GLY A 95 -15.21 -4.67 -6.73
CA GLY A 95 -15.25 -5.73 -7.73
C GLY A 95 -16.45 -6.66 -7.54
N SER A 96 -16.70 -7.52 -8.51
CA SER A 96 -17.91 -8.37 -8.57
C SER A 96 -18.02 -9.36 -7.40
N ASP A 97 -16.92 -9.77 -6.82
CA ASP A 97 -16.85 -10.78 -5.77
C ASP A 97 -16.80 -10.16 -4.36
N VAL A 98 -16.80 -8.82 -4.29
CA VAL A 98 -16.82 -8.07 -3.04
C VAL A 98 -18.25 -7.62 -2.71
N ASP A 99 -18.64 -7.77 -1.44
CA ASP A 99 -19.94 -7.27 -0.98
C ASP A 99 -20.05 -5.76 -1.21
N SER A 100 -21.02 -5.35 -2.02
CA SER A 100 -21.27 -3.94 -2.33
C SER A 100 -21.66 -3.10 -1.10
N ALA A 101 -22.09 -3.73 -0.01
CA ALA A 101 -22.34 -3.04 1.27
C ALA A 101 -21.07 -2.39 1.86
N ARG A 102 -19.89 -2.79 1.42
CA ARG A 102 -18.62 -2.17 1.78
C ARG A 102 -18.41 -0.77 1.19
N ILE A 103 -19.16 -0.40 0.14
CA ILE A 103 -19.04 0.92 -0.48
C ILE A 103 -19.46 2.00 0.55
N GLY A 104 -18.56 2.96 0.77
CA GLY A 104 -18.70 4.00 1.80
C GLY A 104 -17.96 3.66 3.11
N GLU A 105 -17.44 2.44 3.29
CA GLU A 105 -16.60 2.13 4.44
C GLU A 105 -15.35 3.01 4.46
N ARG A 106 -15.03 3.54 5.62
CA ARG A 106 -13.73 4.16 5.91
C ARG A 106 -12.74 3.05 6.24
N VAL A 107 -11.61 3.02 5.54
CA VAL A 107 -10.64 1.92 5.64
C VAL A 107 -9.22 2.40 5.84
N MET A 108 -8.43 1.58 6.55
CA MET A 108 -6.97 1.56 6.54
C MET A 108 -6.52 0.38 5.70
N VAL A 109 -5.42 0.55 4.98
CA VAL A 109 -4.88 -0.49 4.11
C VAL A 109 -3.75 -1.25 4.82
N ASP A 110 -3.87 -2.58 4.89
CA ASP A 110 -2.72 -3.45 5.09
C ASP A 110 -1.92 -3.48 3.78
N PHE A 111 -0.69 -3.02 3.84
CA PHE A 111 0.15 -2.90 2.66
C PHE A 111 0.69 -4.25 2.14
N SER A 112 0.60 -5.32 2.93
CA SER A 112 1.17 -6.63 2.60
C SER A 112 0.21 -7.45 1.75
N ILE A 113 0.56 -7.74 0.50
CA ILE A 113 -0.22 -8.57 -0.41
C ILE A 113 0.36 -9.99 -0.39
N TYR A 114 -0.38 -10.95 0.16
CA TYR A 114 0.01 -12.35 0.17
C TYR A 114 -0.46 -13.04 -1.10
N ASN A 115 0.49 -13.43 -1.97
CA ASN A 115 0.19 -14.04 -3.27
C ASN A 115 -0.03 -15.55 -3.22
N THR A 116 0.21 -16.18 -2.06
CA THR A 116 0.05 -17.63 -1.86
C THR A 116 -0.45 -17.92 -0.45
N ASP A 117 -1.01 -19.12 -0.26
CA ASP A 117 -1.39 -19.66 1.05
C ASP A 117 -0.16 -20.03 1.93
N GLY A 118 1.04 -19.67 1.49
CA GLY A 118 2.29 -20.03 2.14
C GLY A 118 2.85 -18.94 3.04
N ASP A 119 3.51 -19.36 4.11
CA ASP A 119 4.22 -18.49 5.07
C ASP A 119 5.53 -17.91 4.53
N SER A 120 5.77 -17.96 3.22
CA SER A 120 7.01 -17.52 2.62
C SER A 120 7.02 -16.00 2.42
N LEU A 121 7.87 -15.28 3.14
CA LEU A 121 8.16 -13.86 2.90
C LEU A 121 8.56 -13.58 1.43
N ALA A 122 9.04 -14.60 0.72
CA ALA A 122 9.40 -14.48 -0.69
C ALA A 122 8.18 -14.28 -1.60
N ASP A 123 6.99 -14.59 -1.15
CA ASP A 123 5.75 -14.50 -1.93
C ASP A 123 4.83 -13.33 -1.53
N ILE A 124 5.33 -12.48 -0.62
CA ILE A 124 4.65 -11.24 -0.25
C ILE A 124 5.01 -10.15 -1.27
N ASP A 125 4.02 -9.42 -1.72
CA ASP A 125 4.18 -8.16 -2.42
C ASP A 125 3.72 -7.00 -1.55
N TYR A 126 4.02 -5.76 -1.94
CA TYR A 126 3.64 -4.57 -1.19
C TYR A 126 2.94 -3.56 -2.07
N ILE A 127 1.90 -2.95 -1.51
CA ILE A 127 1.28 -1.74 -2.04
C ILE A 127 2.33 -0.62 -2.01
N GLY A 128 2.47 0.09 -3.12
CA GLY A 128 3.52 1.08 -3.31
C GLY A 128 4.84 0.52 -3.85
N HIS A 129 4.95 -0.82 -4.04
CA HIS A 129 6.12 -1.49 -4.62
C HIS A 129 5.71 -2.43 -5.76
N GLY A 130 5.15 -3.60 -5.48
CA GLY A 130 4.68 -4.53 -6.50
C GLY A 130 3.32 -4.17 -7.09
N ALA A 131 2.51 -3.43 -6.35
CA ALA A 131 1.26 -2.84 -6.79
C ALA A 131 1.29 -1.33 -6.58
N ASP A 132 0.43 -0.59 -7.27
CA ASP A 132 0.29 0.86 -7.09
C ASP A 132 -0.27 1.19 -5.71
N GLY A 133 0.22 2.28 -5.12
CA GLY A 133 -0.09 2.72 -3.77
C GLY A 133 -0.87 4.02 -3.69
N GLY A 134 -0.87 4.62 -2.50
CA GLY A 134 -1.74 5.72 -2.11
C GLY A 134 -1.24 7.14 -2.44
N TYR A 135 -0.11 7.32 -3.13
CA TYR A 135 0.29 8.66 -3.60
C TYR A 135 -0.50 9.09 -4.83
N ALA A 136 -1.81 8.92 -4.76
CA ALA A 136 -2.80 9.22 -5.78
C ALA A 136 -4.14 9.59 -5.14
N GLU A 137 -5.07 10.15 -5.93
CA GLU A 137 -6.43 10.43 -5.46
C GLU A 137 -7.27 9.14 -5.27
N TYR A 138 -6.92 8.07 -5.99
CA TYR A 138 -7.56 6.76 -5.88
C TYR A 138 -6.51 5.65 -5.90
N CYS A 139 -6.80 4.56 -5.16
CA CYS A 139 -5.95 3.37 -5.09
C CYS A 139 -6.82 2.11 -5.13
N VAL A 140 -6.39 1.09 -5.88
CA VAL A 140 -7.01 -0.23 -5.90
C VAL A 140 -6.21 -1.17 -5.01
N VAL A 141 -6.89 -1.92 -4.15
CA VAL A 141 -6.28 -2.93 -3.30
C VAL A 141 -7.17 -4.17 -3.22
N PRO A 142 -6.62 -5.38 -2.96
CA PRO A 142 -7.44 -6.54 -2.62
C PRO A 142 -8.37 -6.21 -1.45
N SER A 143 -9.62 -6.65 -1.51
CA SER A 143 -10.63 -6.27 -0.52
C SER A 143 -10.28 -6.74 0.90
N VAL A 144 -9.51 -7.82 1.01
CA VAL A 144 -9.01 -8.35 2.28
C VAL A 144 -7.98 -7.44 2.94
N ASN A 145 -7.29 -6.60 2.17
CA ASN A 145 -6.31 -5.62 2.66
C ASN A 145 -6.96 -4.30 3.13
N ALA A 146 -8.23 -4.07 2.81
CA ALA A 146 -8.96 -2.87 3.19
C ALA A 146 -9.74 -3.10 4.50
N HIS A 147 -9.16 -2.72 5.64
CA HIS A 147 -9.73 -2.94 6.96
C HIS A 147 -10.61 -1.76 7.39
N ALA A 148 -11.89 -2.05 7.68
CA ALA A 148 -12.85 -1.04 8.14
C ALA A 148 -12.43 -0.44 9.48
N VAL A 149 -12.44 0.90 9.59
CA VAL A 149 -12.03 1.63 10.78
C VAL A 149 -13.18 2.49 11.31
N ARG A 150 -13.53 2.27 12.60
CA ARG A 150 -14.47 3.07 13.35
C ARG A 150 -13.73 3.80 14.47
N SER A 151 -13.21 4.97 14.17
CA SER A 151 -12.41 5.77 15.10
C SER A 151 -12.67 7.25 14.90
N ALA A 152 -12.51 8.05 15.96
CA ALA A 152 -12.55 9.51 15.90
C ALA A 152 -11.20 10.13 15.46
N ILE A 153 -10.14 9.32 15.35
CA ILE A 153 -8.83 9.76 14.87
C ILE A 153 -8.98 10.19 13.40
N SER A 154 -8.30 11.29 13.01
CA SER A 154 -8.32 11.80 11.64
C SER A 154 -7.71 10.82 10.64
N ASP A 155 -8.02 10.97 9.34
CA ASP A 155 -7.42 10.12 8.30
C ASP A 155 -5.90 10.31 8.23
N ALA A 156 -5.41 11.53 8.44
CA ALA A 156 -3.98 11.82 8.47
C ALA A 156 -3.26 11.14 9.65
N GLU A 157 -3.89 11.09 10.82
CA GLU A 157 -3.34 10.36 11.97
C GLU A 157 -3.39 8.85 11.72
N LEU A 158 -4.50 8.32 11.19
CA LEU A 158 -4.62 6.90 10.86
C LEU A 158 -3.58 6.45 9.84
N ALA A 159 -3.25 7.29 8.86
CA ALA A 159 -2.23 7.00 7.86
C ALA A 159 -0.81 6.84 8.45
N THR A 160 -0.57 7.23 9.70
CA THR A 160 0.71 6.97 10.39
C THR A 160 0.81 5.55 10.96
N PHE A 161 -0.29 4.80 10.99
CA PHE A 161 -0.33 3.48 11.63
C PHE A 161 -0.04 2.33 10.65
N CYS A 162 -0.42 2.46 9.38
CA CYS A 162 -0.49 1.32 8.46
C CYS A 162 0.82 0.53 8.38
N CYS A 163 1.91 1.13 7.96
CA CYS A 163 3.19 0.43 7.84
C CYS A 163 3.92 0.30 9.18
N ALA A 164 4.07 1.41 9.91
CA ALA A 164 4.93 1.43 11.09
C ALA A 164 4.39 0.57 12.24
N TYR A 165 3.10 0.70 12.56
CA TYR A 165 2.52 -0.03 13.69
C TYR A 165 2.23 -1.49 13.34
N LEU A 166 1.77 -1.79 12.12
CA LEU A 166 1.60 -3.17 11.67
C LEU A 166 2.92 -3.94 11.72
N THR A 167 4.00 -3.33 11.26
CA THR A 167 5.35 -3.91 11.34
C THR A 167 5.79 -4.12 12.79
N GLY A 168 5.56 -3.13 13.66
CA GLY A 168 5.88 -3.22 15.09
C GLY A 168 5.09 -4.33 15.79
N GLU A 169 3.79 -4.43 15.55
CA GLU A 169 2.92 -5.46 16.11
C GLU A 169 3.37 -6.85 15.65
N HIS A 170 3.66 -7.02 14.36
CA HIS A 170 4.18 -8.27 13.83
C HIS A 170 5.51 -8.67 14.48
N MET A 171 6.43 -7.73 14.71
CA MET A 171 7.69 -8.00 15.41
C MET A 171 7.46 -8.46 16.85
N LEU A 172 6.54 -7.81 17.58
CA LEU A 172 6.20 -8.18 18.94
C LEU A 172 5.56 -9.57 19.02
N ASP A 173 4.64 -9.87 18.13
CA ASP A 173 3.99 -11.19 18.02
C ASP A 173 5.03 -12.28 17.74
N ARG A 174 5.91 -12.09 16.76
CA ARG A 174 6.97 -13.05 16.42
C ARG A 174 8.01 -13.22 17.53
N ALA A 175 8.25 -12.21 18.34
CA ALA A 175 9.11 -12.29 19.52
C ALA A 175 8.42 -12.96 20.73
N GLY A 176 7.14 -13.32 20.62
CA GLY A 176 6.35 -13.89 21.71
C GLY A 176 6.10 -12.92 22.86
N VAL A 177 6.16 -11.62 22.59
CA VAL A 177 5.86 -10.60 23.61
C VAL A 177 4.37 -10.60 23.87
N GLN A 178 3.99 -10.91 25.10
CA GLN A 178 2.61 -10.82 25.55
C GLN A 178 2.40 -9.56 26.38
N ALA A 179 1.23 -8.94 26.26
CA ALA A 179 0.84 -7.87 27.14
C ALA A 179 0.97 -8.35 28.61
N ALA A 180 1.76 -7.65 29.39
CA ALA A 180 1.82 -7.92 30.82
C ALA A 180 0.42 -7.72 31.41
N ASN A 181 -0.11 -8.73 32.08
CA ASN A 181 -1.36 -8.62 32.80
C ASN A 181 -1.20 -7.57 33.90
N GLY A 182 -1.68 -6.38 33.66
CA GLY A 182 -1.78 -5.30 34.66
C GLY A 182 -0.90 -4.07 34.36
N PHE A 183 -1.50 -3.11 33.74
CA PHE A 183 -1.35 -1.68 34.06
C PHE A 183 -2.70 -1.17 34.51
#